data_d9d22cc286ea57b15838d19e8e841eb6
#
_entry.id   d9d22cc286ea57b15838d19e8e841eb6
#
_cell.length_a   1.000
_cell.length_b   1.000
_cell.length_c   1.000
_cell.angle_alpha   90.00
_cell.angle_beta   90.00
_cell.angle_gamma   90.00
#
_symmetry.space_group_name_H-M   'P 1'
#
loop_
_entity.id
_entity.type
_entity.pdbx_description
1 polymer ?
#
loop_
_entity_poly.entity_id
_entity_poly.type
_entity_poly.pdbx_seq_one_letter_code
_entity_poly.pdbx_strand_id
1 'polypeptide(L)'
;MRASQTLFCEHVLLADGWASNVTLEIDERGSIASIECDTVRGPNSMILAGPVVPALQNLHSHAFQRAMAGLAEIAGSTDDSFWTWRDTMYRLVGQMSPDDVEAVTTKLYSELLKGGFGHVAEFHYFHHALAEVGRSDGFEMSSRILRSAETAGIGLTHLPVFYAHSGFGGQAPNDGQRPFLHNVDSFLALLDRLAPACASADVRLGMAIHSLRAATPEEMRTVLSAEQTGGPIHIHVAEQEREVEDCLAWSGRRPVSYLLDEFAVDKRWCAIHATHMTAEETVRLAKSGAVAGLCPATEANLGDGIYPATEFLAQGGRIGIGTDSHIATSVAEELRVLEYGQRLRDRRRNRLVSGPGASVGRTLIEASLCGGAQAAGLEVSGIRVGARADLVVLDGANPFIATAKDDQILDRWIFALGSEAVRDVMVRGDFVVREGRHRAEESINSDFARALKRILQ
;
A
#
# COMPACT_ATOMS: atom_id res chain seq x y z
N MET A 1 -1.89 -11.95 -26.27
CA MET A 1 -2.27 -13.03 -25.36
C MET A 1 -0.98 -13.61 -24.81
N ARG A 2 -0.91 -13.82 -23.49
CA ARG A 2 0.20 -14.52 -22.84
C ARG A 2 0.14 -16.00 -23.22
N ALA A 3 1.27 -16.71 -23.22
CA ALA A 3 1.23 -18.17 -23.28
C ALA A 3 0.95 -18.73 -21.89
N SER A 4 0.22 -19.82 -21.81
CA SER A 4 0.10 -20.60 -20.56
C SER A 4 1.49 -21.07 -20.11
N GLN A 5 1.71 -21.14 -18.79
CA GLN A 5 3.01 -21.50 -18.21
C GLN A 5 2.81 -22.56 -17.15
N THR A 6 3.76 -23.49 -17.08
CA THR A 6 3.83 -24.48 -16.01
C THR A 6 5.07 -24.19 -15.16
N LEU A 7 4.86 -23.90 -13.88
CA LEU A 7 5.92 -23.62 -12.91
C LEU A 7 6.08 -24.83 -11.98
N PHE A 8 7.31 -25.17 -11.64
CA PHE A 8 7.62 -26.17 -10.61
C PHE A 8 8.30 -25.47 -9.43
N CYS A 9 7.72 -25.65 -8.25
CA CYS A 9 8.17 -25.10 -6.99
C CYS A 9 8.58 -26.24 -6.05
N GLU A 10 9.84 -26.28 -5.62
CA GLU A 10 10.26 -27.26 -4.62
C GLU A 10 9.61 -27.00 -3.26
N HIS A 11 9.34 -25.70 -2.94
CA HIS A 11 8.70 -25.30 -1.70
C HIS A 11 7.84 -24.06 -1.92
N VAL A 12 6.57 -24.10 -1.54
CA VAL A 12 5.62 -23.00 -1.77
C VAL A 12 4.66 -22.82 -0.60
N LEU A 13 4.39 -21.55 -0.26
CA LEU A 13 3.40 -21.18 0.75
C LEU A 13 2.02 -21.07 0.11
N LEU A 14 1.22 -22.12 0.21
CA LEU A 14 -0.19 -22.12 -0.18
C LEU A 14 -1.09 -21.55 0.93
N ALA A 15 -2.38 -21.42 0.62
CA ALA A 15 -3.36 -20.93 1.60
C ALA A 15 -3.45 -21.82 2.86
N ASP A 16 -3.28 -23.13 2.69
CA ASP A 16 -3.39 -24.12 3.78
C ASP A 16 -2.04 -24.43 4.45
N GLY A 17 -0.95 -23.81 4.01
CA GLY A 17 0.38 -23.99 4.57
C GLY A 17 1.46 -24.26 3.53
N TRP A 18 2.64 -24.61 4.01
CA TRP A 18 3.75 -24.98 3.14
C TRP A 18 3.52 -26.34 2.46
N ALA A 19 3.78 -26.37 1.16
CA ALA A 19 3.74 -27.57 0.34
C ALA A 19 5.06 -27.76 -0.42
N SER A 20 5.40 -29.01 -0.70
CA SER A 20 6.62 -29.37 -1.43
C SER A 20 6.30 -29.97 -2.79
N ASN A 21 7.21 -29.82 -3.76
CA ASN A 21 7.11 -30.36 -5.10
C ASN A 21 5.77 -30.02 -5.76
N VAL A 22 5.48 -28.73 -5.88
CA VAL A 22 4.20 -28.22 -6.37
C VAL A 22 4.34 -27.77 -7.82
N THR A 23 3.41 -28.22 -8.67
CA THR A 23 3.23 -27.72 -10.03
C THR A 23 2.09 -26.71 -10.04
N LEU A 24 2.37 -25.49 -10.52
CA LEU A 24 1.40 -24.42 -10.74
C LEU A 24 1.20 -24.25 -12.24
N GLU A 25 -0.04 -24.28 -12.70
CA GLU A 25 -0.39 -23.89 -14.06
C GLU A 25 -0.95 -22.46 -14.06
N ILE A 26 -0.38 -21.62 -14.91
CA ILE A 26 -0.80 -20.23 -15.08
C ILE A 26 -1.46 -20.11 -16.46
N ASP A 27 -2.69 -19.59 -16.48
CA ASP A 27 -3.45 -19.40 -17.71
C ASP A 27 -3.01 -18.15 -18.50
N GLU A 28 -3.58 -17.97 -19.68
CA GLU A 28 -3.31 -16.82 -20.57
C GLU A 28 -3.72 -15.48 -19.99
N ARG A 29 -4.55 -15.45 -18.92
CA ARG A 29 -4.96 -14.25 -18.19
C ARG A 29 -3.99 -13.90 -17.06
N GLY A 30 -3.03 -14.79 -16.77
CA GLY A 30 -2.09 -14.66 -15.67
C GLY A 30 -2.70 -15.07 -14.31
N SER A 31 -3.72 -15.94 -14.33
CA SER A 31 -4.32 -16.52 -13.13
C SER A 31 -3.82 -17.94 -12.90
N ILE A 32 -3.80 -18.37 -11.66
CA ILE A 32 -3.46 -19.75 -11.29
C ILE A 32 -4.64 -20.65 -11.67
N ALA A 33 -4.46 -21.46 -12.71
CA ALA A 33 -5.48 -22.38 -13.24
C ALA A 33 -5.56 -23.67 -12.44
N SER A 34 -4.42 -24.24 -12.04
CA SER A 34 -4.35 -25.45 -11.21
C SER A 34 -3.16 -25.42 -10.27
N ILE A 35 -3.27 -26.20 -9.19
CA ILE A 35 -2.21 -26.45 -8.20
C ILE A 35 -2.20 -27.96 -7.93
N GLU A 36 -1.06 -28.60 -8.17
CA GLU A 36 -0.85 -30.01 -7.90
C GLU A 36 0.34 -30.19 -6.97
N CYS A 37 0.14 -30.80 -5.80
CA CYS A 37 1.18 -31.07 -4.81
C CYS A 37 1.79 -32.47 -5.02
N ASP A 38 2.99 -32.67 -4.47
CA ASP A 38 3.74 -33.94 -4.52
C ASP A 38 3.97 -34.45 -5.94
N THR A 39 4.12 -33.52 -6.90
CA THR A 39 4.35 -33.87 -8.31
C THR A 39 5.83 -34.07 -8.62
N VAL A 40 6.10 -34.74 -9.72
CA VAL A 40 7.44 -34.81 -10.31
C VAL A 40 7.55 -33.70 -11.36
N ARG A 41 8.70 -33.03 -11.38
CA ARG A 41 8.99 -32.02 -12.38
C ARG A 41 8.70 -32.50 -13.80
N GLY A 42 7.82 -31.79 -14.50
CA GLY A 42 7.56 -32.05 -15.93
C GLY A 42 8.70 -31.53 -16.82
N PRO A 43 8.87 -32.08 -18.03
CA PRO A 43 9.98 -31.70 -18.93
C PRO A 43 9.92 -30.25 -19.39
N ASN A 44 8.74 -29.66 -19.43
CA ASN A 44 8.50 -28.29 -19.87
C ASN A 44 8.24 -27.30 -18.71
N SER A 45 8.34 -27.75 -17.45
CA SER A 45 8.12 -26.90 -16.29
C SER A 45 9.30 -25.98 -16.04
N MET A 46 9.04 -24.69 -15.85
CA MET A 46 10.03 -23.73 -15.37
C MET A 46 10.25 -23.95 -13.86
N ILE A 47 11.48 -24.23 -13.46
CA ILE A 47 11.84 -24.35 -12.03
C ILE A 47 12.02 -22.97 -11.44
N LEU A 48 11.38 -22.73 -10.28
CA LEU A 48 11.65 -21.56 -9.46
C LEU A 48 12.80 -21.83 -8.48
N ALA A 49 13.76 -20.90 -8.43
CA ALA A 49 15.07 -21.14 -7.81
C ALA A 49 15.10 -20.98 -6.27
N GLY A 50 13.95 -21.08 -5.62
CA GLY A 50 13.85 -20.99 -4.16
C GLY A 50 12.42 -21.07 -3.66
N PRO A 51 12.20 -20.89 -2.35
CA PRO A 51 10.86 -20.92 -1.78
C PRO A 51 9.97 -19.83 -2.39
N VAL A 52 8.73 -20.20 -2.68
CA VAL A 52 7.74 -19.33 -3.30
C VAL A 52 6.72 -18.89 -2.26
N VAL A 53 6.50 -17.61 -2.16
CA VAL A 53 5.49 -16.99 -1.28
C VAL A 53 4.59 -16.07 -2.09
N PRO A 54 3.36 -15.77 -1.65
CA PRO A 54 2.52 -14.80 -2.33
C PRO A 54 3.14 -13.40 -2.26
N ALA A 55 3.05 -12.63 -3.36
CA ALA A 55 3.35 -11.20 -3.32
C ALA A 55 2.26 -10.46 -2.54
N LEU A 56 2.67 -9.50 -1.69
CA LEU A 56 1.74 -8.74 -0.87
C LEU A 56 1.17 -7.53 -1.63
N GLN A 57 0.10 -6.97 -1.07
CA GLN A 57 -0.48 -5.70 -1.50
C GLN A 57 0.07 -4.58 -0.61
N ASN A 58 0.63 -3.54 -1.23
CA ASN A 58 0.88 -2.26 -0.60
C ASN A 58 -0.45 -1.49 -0.58
N LEU A 59 -1.10 -1.40 0.57
CA LEU A 59 -2.46 -0.85 0.65
C LEU A 59 -2.51 0.68 0.71
N HIS A 60 -1.35 1.37 0.83
CA HIS A 60 -1.32 2.82 0.93
C HIS A 60 -0.01 3.40 0.38
N SER A 61 -0.13 4.33 -0.55
CA SER A 61 0.96 4.92 -1.31
C SER A 61 0.62 6.34 -1.75
N HIS A 62 1.56 7.25 -1.59
CA HIS A 62 1.59 8.58 -2.21
C HIS A 62 2.82 8.68 -3.09
N ALA A 63 2.78 8.10 -4.28
CA ALA A 63 3.97 7.80 -5.08
C ALA A 63 4.90 8.98 -5.31
N PHE A 64 4.37 10.20 -5.49
CA PHE A 64 5.17 11.41 -5.72
C PHE A 64 6.09 11.74 -4.53
N GLN A 65 5.74 11.32 -3.31
CA GLN A 65 6.54 11.58 -2.11
C GLN A 65 7.87 10.81 -2.10
N ARG A 66 8.02 9.76 -2.92
CA ARG A 66 9.31 9.05 -3.06
C ARG A 66 10.45 10.00 -3.44
N ALA A 67 10.16 11.09 -4.16
CA ALA A 67 11.14 12.09 -4.52
C ALA A 67 11.75 12.85 -3.32
N MET A 68 11.09 12.85 -2.18
CA MET A 68 11.55 13.53 -0.97
C MET A 68 12.15 12.62 0.10
N ALA A 69 12.22 11.31 -0.13
CA ALA A 69 12.75 10.38 0.85
C ALA A 69 14.16 10.77 1.32
N GLY A 70 14.34 10.93 2.64
CA GLY A 70 15.58 11.37 3.25
C GLY A 70 15.86 12.88 3.21
N LEU A 71 15.03 13.70 2.56
CA LEU A 71 15.24 15.16 2.50
C LEU A 71 14.73 15.91 3.75
N ALA A 72 13.92 15.27 4.56
CA ALA A 72 13.36 15.85 5.77
C ALA A 72 14.12 15.45 7.06
N GLU A 73 15.29 14.81 6.94
CA GLU A 73 16.08 14.32 8.09
C GLU A 73 17.08 15.38 8.63
N ILE A 74 16.89 16.65 8.29
CA ILE A 74 17.72 17.77 8.79
C ILE A 74 16.92 18.51 9.84
N ALA A 75 17.37 18.48 11.08
CA ALA A 75 16.72 19.17 12.19
C ALA A 75 16.59 20.68 11.93
N GLY A 76 15.40 21.21 12.11
CA GLY A 76 15.10 22.64 12.04
C GLY A 76 15.54 23.40 13.31
N SER A 77 15.13 24.65 13.41
CA SER A 77 15.38 25.50 14.59
C SER A 77 14.39 25.30 15.74
N THR A 78 13.32 24.54 15.49
CA THR A 78 12.23 24.23 16.44
C THR A 78 11.98 22.72 16.45
N ASP A 79 11.09 22.26 17.31
CA ASP A 79 10.68 20.86 17.34
C ASP A 79 10.09 20.45 15.98
N ASP A 80 10.78 19.53 15.28
CA ASP A 80 10.32 18.99 14.03
C ASP A 80 9.17 18.01 14.26
N SER A 81 8.22 18.00 13.33
CA SER A 81 6.99 17.24 13.42
C SER A 81 6.44 16.94 12.02
N PHE A 82 5.38 16.15 11.94
CA PHE A 82 4.57 15.98 10.73
C PHE A 82 4.31 17.30 9.97
N TRP A 83 4.11 18.42 10.68
CA TRP A 83 3.77 19.72 10.09
C TRP A 83 4.96 20.36 9.36
N THR A 84 6.16 20.27 9.89
CA THR A 84 7.40 20.76 9.23
C THR A 84 7.77 19.89 8.03
N TRP A 85 7.56 18.58 8.12
CA TRP A 85 7.71 17.64 7.02
C TRP A 85 6.74 17.97 5.87
N ARG A 86 5.47 18.26 6.18
CA ARG A 86 4.44 18.62 5.20
C ARG A 86 4.79 19.90 4.42
N ASP A 87 5.38 20.90 5.06
CA ASP A 87 5.83 22.12 4.37
C ASP A 87 6.94 21.84 3.36
N THR A 88 7.81 20.88 3.64
CA THR A 88 8.83 20.41 2.70
C THR A 88 8.18 19.71 1.51
N MET A 89 7.17 18.88 1.75
CA MET A 89 6.40 18.22 0.71
C MET A 89 5.70 19.23 -0.22
N TYR A 90 5.07 20.29 0.32
CA TYR A 90 4.42 21.32 -0.51
C TYR A 90 5.40 22.05 -1.42
N ARG A 91 6.61 22.34 -0.94
CA ARG A 91 7.67 22.97 -1.77
C ARG A 91 8.08 22.07 -2.93
N LEU A 92 8.23 20.78 -2.68
CA LEU A 92 8.60 19.81 -3.70
C LEU A 92 7.50 19.63 -4.76
N VAL A 93 6.25 19.49 -4.32
CA VAL A 93 5.08 19.38 -5.22
C VAL A 93 4.99 20.58 -6.17
N GLY A 94 5.30 21.79 -5.66
CA GLY A 94 5.32 23.02 -6.47
C GLY A 94 6.31 23.03 -7.62
N GLN A 95 7.30 22.12 -7.63
CA GLN A 95 8.32 21.98 -8.67
C GLN A 95 8.05 20.83 -9.66
N MET A 96 7.10 19.93 -9.34
CA MET A 96 6.90 18.71 -10.13
C MET A 96 5.98 18.94 -11.33
N SER A 97 6.43 18.51 -12.50
CA SER A 97 5.62 18.37 -13.70
C SER A 97 4.94 16.99 -13.78
N PRO A 98 3.94 16.78 -14.67
CA PRO A 98 3.37 15.45 -14.91
C PRO A 98 4.42 14.38 -15.30
N ASP A 99 5.44 14.77 -16.08
CA ASP A 99 6.53 13.85 -16.46
C ASP A 99 7.39 13.45 -15.25
N ASP A 100 7.59 14.36 -14.29
CA ASP A 100 8.28 14.06 -13.04
C ASP A 100 7.49 13.07 -12.19
N VAL A 101 6.18 13.28 -12.08
CA VAL A 101 5.29 12.37 -11.34
C VAL A 101 5.36 10.97 -11.95
N GLU A 102 5.31 10.84 -13.29
CA GLU A 102 5.43 9.55 -13.96
C GLU A 102 6.78 8.87 -13.68
N ALA A 103 7.89 9.61 -13.79
CA ALA A 103 9.23 9.08 -13.55
C ALA A 103 9.43 8.63 -12.10
N VAL A 104 8.98 9.43 -11.12
CA VAL A 104 9.06 9.13 -9.69
C VAL A 104 8.19 7.93 -9.34
N THR A 105 6.94 7.91 -9.82
CA THR A 105 5.99 6.82 -9.58
C THR A 105 6.49 5.50 -10.17
N THR A 106 7.00 5.52 -11.42
CA THR A 106 7.53 4.31 -12.07
C THR A 106 8.73 3.75 -11.29
N LYS A 107 9.60 4.64 -10.80
CA LYS A 107 10.73 4.23 -9.95
C LYS A 107 10.25 3.58 -8.66
N LEU A 108 9.34 4.23 -7.94
CA LEU A 108 8.78 3.66 -6.73
C LEU A 108 8.17 2.28 -6.97
N TYR A 109 7.34 2.14 -7.99
CA TYR A 109 6.67 0.88 -8.27
C TYR A 109 7.65 -0.25 -8.59
N SER A 110 8.77 0.07 -9.27
CA SER A 110 9.86 -0.90 -9.47
C SER A 110 10.55 -1.30 -8.16
N GLU A 111 10.68 -0.38 -7.21
CA GLU A 111 11.24 -0.66 -5.87
C GLU A 111 10.28 -1.48 -5.01
N LEU A 112 8.97 -1.19 -5.05
CA LEU A 112 7.96 -1.98 -4.37
C LEU A 112 7.96 -3.44 -4.84
N LEU A 113 8.05 -3.67 -6.15
CA LEU A 113 8.19 -5.03 -6.71
C LEU A 113 9.43 -5.73 -6.15
N LYS A 114 10.58 -5.08 -6.17
CA LYS A 114 11.82 -5.61 -5.59
C LYS A 114 11.73 -5.82 -4.07
N GLY A 115 10.83 -5.12 -3.40
CA GLY A 115 10.54 -5.26 -1.98
C GLY A 115 9.56 -6.38 -1.63
N GLY A 116 8.97 -7.07 -2.63
CA GLY A 116 8.05 -8.18 -2.44
C GLY A 116 6.55 -7.83 -2.52
N PHE A 117 6.22 -6.59 -2.93
CA PHE A 117 4.85 -6.23 -3.26
C PHE A 117 4.54 -6.57 -4.73
N GLY A 118 3.34 -7.06 -5.01
CA GLY A 118 2.85 -7.34 -6.37
C GLY A 118 1.70 -6.43 -6.80
N HIS A 119 1.18 -5.63 -5.86
CA HIS A 119 0.05 -4.73 -6.07
C HIS A 119 0.19 -3.50 -5.18
N VAL A 120 -0.32 -2.35 -5.66
CA VAL A 120 -0.35 -1.11 -4.89
C VAL A 120 -1.74 -0.47 -4.94
N ALA A 121 -2.24 0.01 -3.81
CA ALA A 121 -3.37 0.92 -3.73
C ALA A 121 -2.81 2.34 -3.61
N GLU A 122 -2.88 3.08 -4.69
CA GLU A 122 -2.34 4.43 -4.80
C GLU A 122 -3.37 5.46 -4.35
N PHE A 123 -3.15 6.07 -3.21
CA PHE A 123 -3.94 7.16 -2.63
C PHE A 123 -3.53 8.48 -3.28
N HIS A 124 -4.09 8.73 -4.47
CA HIS A 124 -3.63 9.77 -5.37
C HIS A 124 -4.35 11.10 -5.14
N TYR A 125 -3.67 12.08 -4.52
CA TYR A 125 -4.22 13.42 -4.28
C TYR A 125 -3.46 14.54 -5.00
N PHE A 126 -2.38 14.26 -5.71
CA PHE A 126 -1.69 15.25 -6.54
C PHE A 126 -2.38 15.37 -7.91
N HIS A 127 -3.51 16.09 -7.95
CA HIS A 127 -4.36 16.16 -9.13
C HIS A 127 -3.90 17.16 -10.20
N HIS A 128 -3.23 18.25 -9.79
CA HIS A 128 -2.90 19.36 -10.69
C HIS A 128 -1.46 19.78 -10.53
N ALA A 129 -0.68 19.81 -11.62
CA ALA A 129 0.59 20.54 -11.60
C ALA A 129 0.30 22.02 -11.27
N LEU A 130 1.17 22.67 -10.49
CA LEU A 130 0.91 24.04 -10.00
C LEU A 130 0.58 25.03 -11.13
N ALA A 131 1.26 24.90 -12.29
CA ALA A 131 1.01 25.73 -13.47
C ALA A 131 -0.37 25.49 -14.14
N GLU A 132 -1.02 24.37 -13.83
CA GLU A 132 -2.28 23.91 -14.45
C GLU A 132 -3.48 24.04 -13.51
N VAL A 133 -3.27 24.48 -12.27
CA VAL A 133 -4.35 24.67 -11.30
C VAL A 133 -5.43 25.58 -11.85
N GLY A 134 -6.68 25.11 -11.81
CA GLY A 134 -7.85 25.80 -12.36
C GLY A 134 -8.04 25.65 -13.89
N ARG A 135 -7.18 24.90 -14.57
CA ARG A 135 -7.29 24.56 -16.00
C ARG A 135 -7.38 23.05 -16.23
N SER A 136 -6.76 22.25 -15.38
CA SER A 136 -6.75 20.79 -15.40
C SER A 136 -7.95 20.23 -14.66
N ASP A 137 -8.47 19.10 -15.12
CA ASP A 137 -9.52 18.32 -14.45
C ASP A 137 -8.96 17.17 -13.59
N GLY A 138 -7.63 17.08 -13.40
CA GLY A 138 -6.94 16.02 -12.64
C GLY A 138 -6.69 14.73 -13.40
N PHE A 139 -7.27 14.54 -14.57
CA PHE A 139 -7.14 13.28 -15.34
C PHE A 139 -5.71 13.01 -15.82
N GLU A 140 -4.97 14.06 -16.23
CA GLU A 140 -3.58 13.92 -16.70
C GLU A 140 -2.70 13.27 -15.63
N MET A 141 -2.74 13.76 -14.39
CA MET A 141 -1.95 13.19 -13.30
C MET A 141 -2.32 11.74 -13.02
N SER A 142 -3.63 11.43 -12.92
CA SER A 142 -4.09 10.05 -12.78
C SER A 142 -3.63 9.16 -13.94
N SER A 143 -3.67 9.65 -15.18
CA SER A 143 -3.20 8.87 -16.34
C SER A 143 -1.71 8.57 -16.28
N ARG A 144 -0.90 9.45 -15.66
CA ARG A 144 0.53 9.22 -15.38
C ARG A 144 0.74 8.06 -14.41
N ILE A 145 -0.11 7.99 -13.37
CA ILE A 145 -0.10 6.87 -12.42
C ILE A 145 -0.43 5.54 -13.11
N LEU A 146 -1.47 5.52 -13.96
CA LEU A 146 -1.84 4.31 -14.70
C LEU A 146 -0.69 3.82 -15.61
N ARG A 147 -0.05 4.74 -16.36
CA ARG A 147 1.10 4.40 -17.21
C ARG A 147 2.30 3.92 -16.41
N SER A 148 2.55 4.52 -15.24
CA SER A 148 3.63 4.08 -14.36
C SER A 148 3.43 2.64 -13.88
N ALA A 149 2.19 2.26 -13.53
CA ALA A 149 1.87 0.89 -13.14
C ALA A 149 2.05 -0.11 -14.29
N GLU A 150 1.64 0.26 -15.50
CA GLU A 150 1.84 -0.55 -16.72
C GLU A 150 3.34 -0.73 -17.03
N THR A 151 4.12 0.36 -16.98
CA THR A 151 5.57 0.34 -17.25
C THR A 151 6.33 -0.50 -16.24
N ALA A 152 6.03 -0.35 -14.96
CA ALA A 152 6.63 -1.16 -13.89
C ALA A 152 6.11 -2.60 -13.92
N GLY A 153 4.88 -2.81 -14.35
CA GLY A 153 4.21 -4.13 -14.36
C GLY A 153 3.66 -4.53 -12.99
N ILE A 154 3.36 -3.55 -12.11
CA ILE A 154 2.71 -3.78 -10.82
C ILE A 154 1.19 -3.76 -10.96
N GLY A 155 0.48 -4.54 -10.13
CA GLY A 155 -0.96 -4.40 -10.03
C GLY A 155 -1.35 -3.07 -9.37
N LEU A 156 -2.45 -2.46 -9.78
CA LEU A 156 -2.90 -1.15 -9.28
C LEU A 156 -4.36 -1.15 -8.87
N THR A 157 -4.62 -0.61 -7.69
CA THR A 157 -5.90 -0.03 -7.30
C THR A 157 -5.72 1.48 -7.25
N HIS A 158 -6.35 2.20 -8.17
CA HIS A 158 -6.26 3.66 -8.22
C HIS A 158 -7.33 4.29 -7.34
N LEU A 159 -6.92 5.14 -6.41
CA LEU A 159 -7.76 5.80 -5.43
C LEU A 159 -7.61 7.33 -5.57
N PRO A 160 -8.33 7.96 -6.52
CA PRO A 160 -8.42 9.42 -6.54
C PRO A 160 -8.98 9.93 -5.21
N VAL A 161 -8.45 11.04 -4.73
CA VAL A 161 -8.72 11.53 -3.37
C VAL A 161 -9.57 12.78 -3.42
N PHE A 162 -10.69 12.79 -2.72
CA PHE A 162 -11.44 14.00 -2.46
C PHE A 162 -10.74 14.83 -1.39
N TYR A 163 -10.33 16.06 -1.77
CA TYR A 163 -9.65 17.02 -0.93
C TYR A 163 -10.17 18.43 -1.24
N ALA A 164 -10.86 19.09 -0.31
CA ALA A 164 -11.48 20.39 -0.52
C ALA A 164 -11.05 21.48 0.49
N HIS A 165 -10.65 21.08 1.71
CA HIS A 165 -10.45 21.99 2.83
C HIS A 165 -9.13 21.78 3.56
N SER A 166 -8.68 22.79 4.35
CA SER A 166 -7.43 22.72 5.11
C SER A 166 -7.59 22.19 6.54
N GLY A 167 -8.81 22.15 7.06
CA GLY A 167 -9.09 21.78 8.46
C GLY A 167 -10.57 21.52 8.71
N PHE A 168 -10.88 21.03 9.91
CA PHE A 168 -12.23 20.70 10.33
C PHE A 168 -13.21 21.87 10.16
N GLY A 169 -14.46 21.55 9.81
CA GLY A 169 -15.51 22.55 9.61
C GLY A 169 -15.40 23.36 8.32
N GLY A 170 -14.68 22.84 7.32
CA GLY A 170 -14.62 23.49 6.00
C GLY A 170 -13.70 24.71 5.95
N GLN A 171 -12.58 24.71 6.68
CA GLN A 171 -11.61 25.80 6.64
C GLN A 171 -11.02 25.97 5.23
N ALA A 172 -10.88 27.22 4.79
CA ALA A 172 -10.35 27.52 3.46
C ALA A 172 -8.93 26.95 3.28
N PRO A 173 -8.64 26.31 2.11
CA PRO A 173 -7.32 25.79 1.83
C PRO A 173 -6.28 26.90 1.66
N ASN A 174 -5.01 26.57 1.97
CA ASN A 174 -3.88 27.47 1.71
C ASN A 174 -3.28 27.22 0.31
N ASP A 175 -2.34 28.09 -0.09
CA ASP A 175 -1.74 28.04 -1.42
C ASP A 175 -0.99 26.72 -1.71
N GLY A 176 -0.34 26.11 -0.70
CA GLY A 176 0.36 24.83 -0.84
C GLY A 176 -0.55 23.64 -1.14
N GLN A 177 -1.84 23.76 -0.83
CA GLN A 177 -2.84 22.71 -1.05
C GLN A 177 -3.49 22.77 -2.43
N ARG A 178 -3.33 23.89 -3.18
CA ARG A 178 -3.97 24.09 -4.50
C ARG A 178 -3.80 22.92 -5.49
N PRO A 179 -2.63 22.24 -5.56
CA PRO A 179 -2.46 21.08 -6.45
C PRO A 179 -3.36 19.89 -6.14
N PHE A 180 -3.98 19.85 -4.98
CA PHE A 180 -4.74 18.70 -4.46
C PHE A 180 -6.26 18.88 -4.53
N LEU A 181 -6.74 20.10 -4.81
CA LEU A 181 -8.12 20.49 -4.56
C LEU A 181 -9.08 20.03 -5.65
N HIS A 182 -10.20 19.47 -5.20
CA HIS A 182 -11.42 19.31 -5.96
C HIS A 182 -12.64 19.77 -5.15
N ASN A 183 -13.62 20.37 -5.83
CA ASN A 183 -14.98 20.42 -5.29
C ASN A 183 -15.73 19.12 -5.66
N VAL A 184 -16.91 18.92 -5.09
CA VAL A 184 -17.70 17.70 -5.28
C VAL A 184 -17.94 17.40 -6.75
N ASP A 185 -18.41 18.40 -7.54
CA ASP A 185 -18.75 18.19 -8.95
C ASP A 185 -17.54 17.80 -9.80
N SER A 186 -16.40 18.50 -9.61
CA SER A 186 -15.18 18.22 -10.35
C SER A 186 -14.58 16.86 -9.96
N PHE A 187 -14.71 16.45 -8.70
CA PHE A 187 -14.25 15.14 -8.25
C PHE A 187 -15.09 13.99 -8.84
N LEU A 188 -16.42 14.12 -8.83
CA LEU A 188 -17.30 13.13 -9.43
C LEU A 188 -17.07 13.02 -10.93
N ALA A 189 -16.91 14.15 -11.63
CA ALA A 189 -16.56 14.16 -13.05
C ALA A 189 -15.20 13.47 -13.33
N LEU A 190 -14.22 13.62 -12.44
CA LEU A 190 -12.94 12.90 -12.53
C LEU A 190 -13.15 11.39 -12.40
N LEU A 191 -13.94 10.92 -11.42
CA LEU A 191 -14.24 9.49 -11.26
C LEU A 191 -14.93 8.90 -12.50
N ASP A 192 -15.92 9.60 -13.04
CA ASP A 192 -16.64 9.18 -14.27
C ASP A 192 -15.69 9.03 -15.46
N ARG A 193 -14.72 9.95 -15.59
CA ARG A 193 -13.72 9.93 -16.65
C ARG A 193 -12.68 8.81 -16.43
N LEU A 194 -12.33 8.51 -15.19
CA LEU A 194 -11.36 7.45 -14.85
C LEU A 194 -11.92 6.04 -15.00
N ALA A 195 -13.23 5.84 -14.79
CA ALA A 195 -13.82 4.51 -14.82
C ALA A 195 -13.53 3.73 -16.13
N PRO A 196 -13.74 4.28 -17.33
CA PRO A 196 -13.39 3.58 -18.57
C PRO A 196 -11.88 3.42 -18.77
N ALA A 197 -11.05 4.38 -18.32
CA ALA A 197 -9.60 4.31 -18.45
C ALA A 197 -9.03 3.19 -17.56
N CYS A 198 -9.49 3.09 -16.31
CA CYS A 198 -9.09 2.03 -15.39
C CYS A 198 -9.56 0.65 -15.89
N ALA A 199 -10.80 0.53 -16.37
CA ALA A 199 -11.31 -0.72 -16.92
C ALA A 199 -10.49 -1.19 -18.13
N SER A 200 -10.10 -0.27 -19.03
CA SER A 200 -9.28 -0.58 -20.20
C SER A 200 -7.85 -1.00 -19.81
N ALA A 201 -7.29 -0.42 -18.75
CA ALA A 201 -5.96 -0.75 -18.23
C ALA A 201 -5.96 -1.95 -17.27
N ASP A 202 -7.14 -2.55 -17.00
CA ASP A 202 -7.33 -3.60 -16.00
C ASP A 202 -6.84 -3.18 -14.59
N VAL A 203 -7.13 -1.94 -14.25
CA VAL A 203 -6.84 -1.30 -12.96
C VAL A 203 -8.13 -1.25 -12.14
N ARG A 204 -8.05 -1.61 -10.86
CA ARG A 204 -9.19 -1.42 -9.95
C ARG A 204 -9.35 0.07 -9.65
N LEU A 205 -10.55 0.60 -9.82
CA LEU A 205 -10.88 1.96 -9.40
C LEU A 205 -11.63 1.90 -8.06
N GLY A 206 -11.18 2.67 -7.11
CA GLY A 206 -11.88 3.01 -5.88
C GLY A 206 -11.86 4.52 -5.69
N MET A 207 -11.98 4.98 -4.46
CA MET A 207 -11.83 6.39 -4.10
C MET A 207 -11.26 6.55 -2.70
N ALA A 208 -10.83 7.76 -2.39
CA ALA A 208 -10.50 8.10 -1.01
C ALA A 208 -11.06 9.48 -0.62
N ILE A 209 -11.34 9.62 0.66
CA ILE A 209 -11.49 10.91 1.34
C ILE A 209 -10.15 11.19 2.01
N HIS A 210 -9.52 12.35 1.74
CA HIS A 210 -8.20 12.59 2.32
C HIS A 210 -8.21 12.38 3.85
N SER A 211 -9.11 13.08 4.52
CA SER A 211 -9.32 12.97 5.99
C SER A 211 -10.58 13.75 6.38
N LEU A 212 -11.04 13.62 7.61
CA LEU A 212 -12.10 14.45 8.17
C LEU A 212 -11.76 15.96 8.22
N ARG A 213 -10.48 16.31 8.09
CA ARG A 213 -9.99 17.70 8.00
C ARG A 213 -10.21 18.29 6.60
N ALA A 214 -10.20 17.44 5.59
CA ALA A 214 -10.14 17.88 4.19
C ALA A 214 -11.50 17.86 3.48
N ALA A 215 -12.57 17.44 4.15
CA ALA A 215 -13.93 17.41 3.63
C ALA A 215 -14.95 17.70 4.71
N THR A 216 -16.00 18.42 4.39
CA THR A 216 -17.14 18.55 5.29
C THR A 216 -18.00 17.29 5.30
N PRO A 217 -18.76 17.03 6.37
CA PRO A 217 -19.63 15.85 6.42
C PRO A 217 -20.68 15.81 5.27
N GLU A 218 -21.17 16.98 4.85
CA GLU A 218 -22.12 17.13 3.75
C GLU A 218 -21.49 16.73 2.42
N GLU A 219 -20.28 17.22 2.13
CA GLU A 219 -19.51 16.84 0.93
C GLU A 219 -19.19 15.37 0.93
N MET A 220 -18.74 14.82 2.06
CA MET A 220 -18.47 13.37 2.19
C MET A 220 -19.72 12.55 1.88
N ARG A 221 -20.89 12.89 2.47
CA ARG A 221 -22.15 12.20 2.18
C ARG A 221 -22.52 12.29 0.72
N THR A 222 -22.34 13.45 0.08
CA THR A 222 -22.64 13.65 -1.34
C THR A 222 -21.73 12.78 -2.21
N VAL A 223 -20.42 12.81 -2.00
CA VAL A 223 -19.45 12.02 -2.76
C VAL A 223 -19.69 10.52 -2.57
N LEU A 224 -19.87 10.06 -1.32
CA LEU A 224 -20.11 8.64 -1.01
C LEU A 224 -21.43 8.13 -1.58
N SER A 225 -22.48 8.96 -1.64
CA SER A 225 -23.78 8.56 -2.21
C SER A 225 -23.79 8.54 -3.73
N ALA A 226 -23.00 9.38 -4.38
CA ALA A 226 -22.90 9.49 -5.84
C ALA A 226 -21.86 8.55 -6.46
N GLU A 227 -20.96 8.00 -5.63
CA GLU A 227 -19.90 7.09 -6.07
C GLU A 227 -20.47 5.78 -6.62
N GLN A 228 -20.07 5.41 -7.84
CA GLN A 228 -20.56 4.23 -8.56
C GLN A 228 -19.48 3.20 -8.86
N THR A 229 -18.23 3.40 -8.41
CA THR A 229 -17.13 2.47 -8.71
C THR A 229 -17.32 1.11 -8.04
N GLY A 230 -18.02 1.06 -6.89
CA GLY A 230 -18.16 -0.12 -6.06
C GLY A 230 -16.81 -0.62 -5.49
N GLY A 231 -15.76 0.18 -5.65
CA GLY A 231 -14.41 -0.12 -5.20
C GLY A 231 -14.17 0.19 -3.71
N PRO A 232 -12.94 0.04 -3.23
CA PRO A 232 -12.59 0.37 -1.85
C PRO A 232 -12.63 1.88 -1.59
N ILE A 233 -12.81 2.24 -0.32
CA ILE A 233 -12.86 3.61 0.18
C ILE A 233 -11.80 3.77 1.26
N HIS A 234 -10.83 4.66 1.03
CA HIS A 234 -9.76 4.91 1.98
C HIS A 234 -9.87 6.28 2.63
N ILE A 235 -9.36 6.41 3.86
CA ILE A 235 -9.34 7.68 4.59
C ILE A 235 -8.19 7.68 5.62
N HIS A 236 -7.41 8.77 5.70
CA HIS A 236 -6.54 9.01 6.85
C HIS A 236 -7.39 9.39 8.07
N VAL A 237 -7.14 8.77 9.20
CA VAL A 237 -7.90 9.07 10.43
C VAL A 237 -7.06 8.84 11.68
N ALA A 238 -7.10 9.81 12.60
CA ALA A 238 -6.41 9.74 13.89
C ALA A 238 -4.90 9.41 13.78
N GLU A 239 -4.23 9.97 12.78
CA GLU A 239 -2.80 9.80 12.54
C GLU A 239 -1.98 10.52 13.60
N GLN A 240 -2.33 11.78 13.89
CA GLN A 240 -1.62 12.68 14.79
C GLN A 240 -2.46 13.03 16.02
N GLU A 241 -1.83 13.19 17.19
CA GLU A 241 -2.52 13.64 18.40
C GLU A 241 -3.23 14.98 18.21
N ARG A 242 -2.59 15.93 17.51
CA ARG A 242 -3.21 17.20 17.18
C ARG A 242 -4.48 17.06 16.33
N GLU A 243 -4.54 16.10 15.42
CA GLU A 243 -5.78 15.81 14.68
C GLU A 243 -6.90 15.39 15.62
N VAL A 244 -6.59 14.57 16.63
CA VAL A 244 -7.56 14.16 17.65
C VAL A 244 -8.04 15.35 18.47
N GLU A 245 -7.14 16.24 18.91
CA GLU A 245 -7.46 17.44 19.66
C GLU A 245 -8.34 18.40 18.85
N ASP A 246 -7.96 18.67 17.60
CA ASP A 246 -8.69 19.56 16.70
C ASP A 246 -10.10 19.01 16.39
N CYS A 247 -10.24 17.68 16.21
CA CYS A 247 -11.53 17.03 16.00
C CYS A 247 -12.44 17.10 17.24
N LEU A 248 -11.87 16.88 18.42
CA LEU A 248 -12.57 17.04 19.69
C LEU A 248 -13.05 18.49 19.89
N ALA A 249 -12.21 19.47 19.60
CA ALA A 249 -12.56 20.89 19.71
C ALA A 249 -13.67 21.28 18.74
N TRP A 250 -13.69 20.71 17.54
CA TRP A 250 -14.68 21.01 16.51
C TRP A 250 -16.01 20.29 16.72
N SER A 251 -15.97 18.99 16.99
CA SER A 251 -17.18 18.12 16.97
C SER A 251 -17.61 17.61 18.35
N GLY A 252 -16.76 17.74 19.36
CA GLY A 252 -16.94 17.10 20.68
C GLY A 252 -16.66 15.57 20.65
N ARG A 253 -16.18 15.03 19.54
CA ARG A 253 -15.90 13.58 19.36
C ARG A 253 -14.51 13.37 18.80
N ARG A 254 -13.92 12.20 19.09
CA ARG A 254 -12.65 11.77 18.52
C ARG A 254 -12.83 11.36 17.04
N PRO A 255 -11.78 11.41 16.19
CA PRO A 255 -11.92 11.20 14.74
C PRO A 255 -12.51 9.83 14.37
N VAL A 256 -12.03 8.73 14.98
CA VAL A 256 -12.54 7.38 14.67
C VAL A 256 -13.99 7.23 15.15
N SER A 257 -14.32 7.74 16.35
CA SER A 257 -15.70 7.74 16.86
C SER A 257 -16.61 8.56 15.95
N TYR A 258 -16.18 9.75 15.52
CA TYR A 258 -16.93 10.61 14.61
C TYR A 258 -17.21 9.89 13.27
N LEU A 259 -16.18 9.29 12.68
CA LEU A 259 -16.30 8.55 11.42
C LEU A 259 -17.31 7.40 11.52
N LEU A 260 -17.22 6.60 12.59
CA LEU A 260 -18.12 5.47 12.82
C LEU A 260 -19.56 5.84 13.19
N ASP A 261 -19.76 7.04 13.73
CA ASP A 261 -21.11 7.53 14.11
C ASP A 261 -21.83 8.18 12.93
N GLU A 262 -21.09 8.89 12.05
CA GLU A 262 -21.67 9.69 10.98
C GLU A 262 -21.77 8.95 9.64
N PHE A 263 -20.99 7.89 9.45
CA PHE A 263 -20.89 7.18 8.17
C PHE A 263 -21.05 5.67 8.34
N ALA A 264 -21.62 5.03 7.33
CA ALA A 264 -21.75 3.57 7.27
C ALA A 264 -20.42 2.92 6.91
N VAL A 265 -19.49 2.91 7.88
CA VAL A 265 -18.18 2.29 7.71
C VAL A 265 -18.32 0.78 7.72
N ASP A 266 -17.91 0.13 6.64
CA ASP A 266 -18.03 -1.31 6.41
C ASP A 266 -16.73 -1.91 5.83
N LYS A 267 -16.83 -3.14 5.31
CA LYS A 267 -15.71 -3.88 4.71
C LYS A 267 -15.07 -3.23 3.47
N ARG A 268 -15.70 -2.23 2.84
CA ARG A 268 -15.10 -1.46 1.74
C ARG A 268 -14.09 -0.42 2.23
N TRP A 269 -14.16 -0.05 3.51
CA TRP A 269 -13.34 1.00 4.08
C TRP A 269 -11.97 0.51 4.53
N CYS A 270 -10.97 1.38 4.32
CA CYS A 270 -9.64 1.26 4.88
C CYS A 270 -9.33 2.53 5.68
N ALA A 271 -9.22 2.40 7.00
CA ALA A 271 -8.81 3.46 7.91
C ALA A 271 -7.29 3.48 7.98
N ILE A 272 -6.66 4.47 7.34
CA ILE A 272 -5.21 4.58 7.29
C ILE A 272 -4.70 5.18 8.59
N HIS A 273 -3.63 4.61 9.13
CA HIS A 273 -3.01 4.82 10.43
C HIS A 273 -3.91 4.42 11.58
N ALA A 274 -4.96 5.18 11.89
CA ALA A 274 -5.81 5.01 13.06
C ALA A 274 -4.99 4.83 14.36
N THR A 275 -3.86 5.52 14.46
CA THR A 275 -2.81 5.33 15.49
C THR A 275 -3.34 5.67 16.88
N HIS A 276 -4.07 6.80 16.98
CA HIS A 276 -4.52 7.34 18.24
C HIS A 276 -5.97 6.96 18.55
N MET A 277 -6.22 5.68 18.80
CA MET A 277 -7.54 5.16 19.20
C MET A 277 -7.64 4.90 20.71
N THR A 278 -8.84 5.08 21.25
CA THR A 278 -9.20 4.52 22.56
C THR A 278 -9.48 3.02 22.43
N ALA A 279 -9.53 2.30 23.57
CA ALA A 279 -9.92 0.89 23.57
C ALA A 279 -11.33 0.67 22.99
N GLU A 280 -12.26 1.60 23.21
CA GLU A 280 -13.61 1.54 22.64
C GLU A 280 -13.59 1.73 21.12
N GLU A 281 -12.85 2.72 20.61
CA GLU A 281 -12.68 2.95 19.17
C GLU A 281 -12.04 1.74 18.50
N THR A 282 -11.02 1.12 19.12
CA THR A 282 -10.38 -0.11 18.65
C THR A 282 -11.38 -1.26 18.46
N VAL A 283 -12.25 -1.48 19.43
CA VAL A 283 -13.30 -2.51 19.35
C VAL A 283 -14.33 -2.17 18.27
N ARG A 284 -14.77 -0.93 18.20
CA ARG A 284 -15.78 -0.49 17.21
C ARG A 284 -15.25 -0.57 15.78
N LEU A 285 -14.03 -0.12 15.54
CA LEU A 285 -13.40 -0.21 14.22
C LEU A 285 -13.19 -1.67 13.80
N ALA A 286 -12.72 -2.54 14.69
CA ALA A 286 -12.59 -3.97 14.39
C ALA A 286 -13.93 -4.61 13.99
N LYS A 287 -15.01 -4.24 14.67
CA LYS A 287 -16.36 -4.77 14.41
C LYS A 287 -17.04 -4.21 13.15
N SER A 288 -16.60 -3.06 12.64
CA SER A 288 -17.14 -2.48 11.40
C SER A 288 -16.83 -3.32 10.17
N GLY A 289 -15.76 -4.14 10.25
CA GLY A 289 -15.23 -4.91 9.13
C GLY A 289 -14.27 -4.12 8.24
N ALA A 290 -14.02 -2.84 8.55
CA ALA A 290 -13.01 -2.04 7.87
C ALA A 290 -11.59 -2.57 8.14
N VAL A 291 -10.69 -2.33 7.21
CA VAL A 291 -9.26 -2.63 7.37
C VAL A 291 -8.57 -1.47 8.07
N ALA A 292 -7.70 -1.75 9.04
CA ALA A 292 -6.72 -0.78 9.49
C ALA A 292 -5.48 -0.86 8.58
N GLY A 293 -5.21 0.22 7.86
CA GLY A 293 -4.08 0.36 6.96
C GLY A 293 -2.89 0.96 7.70
N LEU A 294 -1.89 0.13 8.00
CA LEU A 294 -0.73 0.53 8.80
C LEU A 294 0.46 0.84 7.90
N CYS A 295 1.18 1.91 8.22
CA CYS A 295 2.36 2.36 7.49
C CYS A 295 3.56 2.47 8.44
N PRO A 296 4.03 1.34 8.99
CA PRO A 296 4.90 1.32 10.17
C PRO A 296 6.20 2.10 10.02
N ALA A 297 6.84 2.04 8.84
CA ALA A 297 8.07 2.79 8.60
C ALA A 297 7.82 4.30 8.53
N THR A 298 6.71 4.75 7.91
CA THR A 298 6.33 6.15 7.87
C THR A 298 5.91 6.65 9.25
N GLU A 299 5.08 5.90 9.97
CA GLU A 299 4.65 6.20 11.34
C GLU A 299 5.85 6.36 12.29
N ALA A 300 6.87 5.51 12.12
CA ALA A 300 8.13 5.64 12.86
C ALA A 300 8.97 6.85 12.43
N ASN A 301 9.02 7.16 11.13
CA ASN A 301 9.78 8.28 10.58
C ASN A 301 9.17 9.64 10.97
N LEU A 302 7.83 9.74 10.98
CA LEU A 302 7.11 10.96 11.36
C LEU A 302 6.89 11.10 12.86
N GLY A 303 7.14 10.04 13.63
CA GLY A 303 6.93 10.04 15.08
C GLY A 303 5.45 10.02 15.47
N ASP A 304 4.59 9.39 14.65
CA ASP A 304 3.15 9.37 14.87
C ASP A 304 2.74 8.60 16.13
N GLY A 305 3.45 7.54 16.44
CA GLY A 305 3.14 6.67 17.58
C GLY A 305 3.06 5.19 17.20
N ILE A 306 2.52 4.39 18.09
CA ILE A 306 2.41 2.94 17.90
C ILE A 306 0.94 2.52 17.88
N TYR A 307 0.47 2.05 16.73
CA TYR A 307 -0.87 1.50 16.57
C TYR A 307 -1.13 0.32 17.53
N PRO A 308 -2.33 0.19 18.15
CA PRO A 308 -2.66 -0.90 19.08
C PRO A 308 -2.97 -2.23 18.35
N ALA A 309 -1.98 -2.76 17.58
CA ALA A 309 -2.19 -3.90 16.69
C ALA A 309 -2.56 -5.18 17.43
N THR A 310 -1.97 -5.45 18.61
CA THR A 310 -2.29 -6.63 19.41
C THR A 310 -3.73 -6.61 19.90
N GLU A 311 -4.20 -5.46 20.34
CA GLU A 311 -5.56 -5.25 20.83
C GLU A 311 -6.57 -5.35 19.69
N PHE A 312 -6.27 -4.74 18.55
CA PHE A 312 -7.14 -4.73 17.38
C PHE A 312 -7.32 -6.14 16.77
N LEU A 313 -6.22 -6.88 16.60
CA LEU A 313 -6.27 -8.27 16.12
C LEU A 313 -7.02 -9.20 17.09
N ALA A 314 -6.87 -8.98 18.41
CA ALA A 314 -7.61 -9.75 19.42
C ALA A 314 -9.15 -9.53 19.33
N GLN A 315 -9.61 -8.44 18.72
CA GLN A 315 -11.04 -8.18 18.45
C GLN A 315 -11.49 -8.72 17.08
N GLY A 316 -10.63 -9.46 16.35
CA GLY A 316 -10.91 -9.95 15.01
C GLY A 316 -10.77 -8.88 13.92
N GLY A 317 -10.14 -7.76 14.23
CA GLY A 317 -9.85 -6.71 13.28
C GLY A 317 -8.88 -7.16 12.18
N ARG A 318 -8.96 -6.56 11.01
CA ARG A 318 -8.10 -6.85 9.85
C ARG A 318 -7.10 -5.73 9.64
N ILE A 319 -5.83 -6.09 9.51
CA ILE A 319 -4.76 -5.14 9.21
C ILE A 319 -4.13 -5.46 7.84
N GLY A 320 -3.56 -4.45 7.23
CA GLY A 320 -2.64 -4.60 6.10
C GLY A 320 -1.56 -3.54 6.19
N ILE A 321 -0.53 -3.64 5.34
CA ILE A 321 0.62 -2.74 5.35
C ILE A 321 0.65 -1.86 4.10
N GLY A 322 1.07 -0.62 4.27
CA GLY A 322 1.38 0.35 3.23
C GLY A 322 2.75 0.98 3.46
N THR A 323 3.31 1.61 2.43
CA THR A 323 4.61 2.30 2.50
C THR A 323 4.49 3.81 2.57
N ASP A 324 3.31 4.34 2.33
CA ASP A 324 2.86 5.72 2.51
C ASP A 324 3.82 6.78 1.92
N SER A 325 4.74 7.34 2.71
CA SER A 325 5.74 8.33 2.26
C SER A 325 6.98 7.70 1.60
N HIS A 326 7.07 6.37 1.59
CA HIS A 326 8.11 5.58 0.91
C HIS A 326 9.53 5.80 1.44
N ILE A 327 9.68 6.04 2.73
CA ILE A 327 11.00 5.97 3.38
C ILE A 327 11.52 4.52 3.33
N ALA A 328 10.62 3.55 3.45
CA ALA A 328 10.83 2.14 3.17
C ALA A 328 9.98 1.68 1.96
N THR A 329 10.42 0.64 1.25
CA THR A 329 9.72 0.08 0.08
C THR A 329 9.65 -1.46 0.10
N SER A 330 9.85 -2.06 1.27
CA SER A 330 9.99 -3.51 1.44
C SER A 330 8.97 -4.08 2.41
N VAL A 331 8.33 -5.18 2.02
CA VAL A 331 7.44 -5.98 2.88
C VAL A 331 8.10 -6.33 4.20
N ALA A 332 9.35 -6.81 4.14
CA ALA A 332 10.06 -7.24 5.33
C ALA A 332 10.34 -6.09 6.30
N GLU A 333 10.61 -4.90 5.78
CA GLU A 333 10.89 -3.73 6.61
C GLU A 333 9.62 -3.23 7.30
N GLU A 334 8.53 -3.08 6.59
CA GLU A 334 7.25 -2.68 7.18
C GLU A 334 6.78 -3.66 8.27
N LEU A 335 6.82 -4.97 7.98
CA LEU A 335 6.42 -5.99 8.96
C LEU A 335 7.36 -6.06 10.17
N ARG A 336 8.66 -5.83 9.96
CA ARG A 336 9.65 -5.79 11.04
C ARG A 336 9.41 -4.61 11.97
N VAL A 337 9.18 -3.42 11.41
CA VAL A 337 8.90 -2.20 12.18
C VAL A 337 7.59 -2.36 12.95
N LEU A 338 6.54 -2.89 12.32
CA LEU A 338 5.26 -3.17 12.97
C LEU A 338 5.42 -4.04 14.23
N GLU A 339 6.08 -5.18 14.09
CA GLU A 339 6.30 -6.08 15.23
C GLU A 339 7.23 -5.47 16.28
N TYR A 340 8.30 -4.76 15.86
CA TYR A 340 9.23 -4.15 16.82
C TYR A 340 8.59 -3.00 17.58
N GLY A 341 7.72 -2.22 16.96
CA GLY A 341 6.90 -1.21 17.66
C GLY A 341 6.09 -1.84 18.81
N GLN A 342 5.40 -2.95 18.54
CA GLN A 342 4.65 -3.67 19.59
C GLN A 342 5.57 -4.22 20.69
N ARG A 343 6.74 -4.77 20.33
CA ARG A 343 7.70 -5.28 21.31
C ARG A 343 8.21 -4.18 22.24
N LEU A 344 8.54 -3.02 21.69
CA LEU A 344 9.03 -1.87 22.45
C LEU A 344 7.95 -1.32 23.38
N ARG A 345 6.73 -1.14 22.87
CA ARG A 345 5.58 -0.68 23.65
C ARG A 345 5.31 -1.60 24.85
N ASP A 346 5.24 -2.91 24.60
CA ASP A 346 4.82 -3.90 25.60
C ASP A 346 5.97 -4.46 26.41
N ARG A 347 7.24 -4.19 26.02
CA ARG A 347 8.46 -4.75 26.63
C ARG A 347 8.45 -6.29 26.68
N ARG A 348 7.96 -6.90 25.58
CA ARG A 348 7.83 -8.35 25.40
C ARG A 348 8.19 -8.72 23.96
N ARG A 349 8.62 -9.99 23.76
CA ARG A 349 8.88 -10.53 22.42
C ARG A 349 7.64 -11.17 21.83
N ASN A 350 7.66 -11.34 20.47
CA ASN A 350 6.69 -12.11 19.71
C ASN A 350 5.24 -11.67 20.03
N ARG A 351 4.93 -10.41 19.69
CA ARG A 351 3.65 -9.79 20.06
C ARG A 351 2.53 -10.13 19.07
N LEU A 352 2.83 -10.08 17.77
CA LEU A 352 1.86 -10.33 16.72
C LEU A 352 1.95 -11.80 16.29
N VAL A 353 1.36 -12.66 17.10
CA VAL A 353 1.29 -14.11 16.88
C VAL A 353 -0.13 -14.62 17.09
N SER A 354 -0.52 -15.65 16.34
CA SER A 354 -1.85 -16.28 16.44
C SER A 354 -2.01 -17.17 17.69
N GLY A 355 -0.89 -17.56 18.33
CA GLY A 355 -0.91 -18.38 19.55
C GLY A 355 0.45 -18.95 19.92
N PRO A 356 0.52 -19.74 21.00
CA PRO A 356 1.75 -20.40 21.42
C PRO A 356 2.32 -21.32 20.32
N GLY A 357 3.60 -21.16 20.02
CA GLY A 357 4.29 -21.95 18.98
C GLY A 357 4.14 -21.41 17.55
N ALA A 358 3.30 -20.40 17.33
CA ALA A 358 3.15 -19.79 16.01
C ALA A 358 4.36 -18.91 15.66
N SER A 359 4.66 -18.84 14.35
CA SER A 359 5.64 -17.92 13.79
C SER A 359 5.06 -16.50 13.72
N VAL A 360 5.87 -15.52 14.09
CA VAL A 360 5.54 -14.10 13.90
C VAL A 360 5.47 -13.77 12.41
N GLY A 361 6.44 -14.23 11.63
CA GLY A 361 6.48 -14.00 10.18
C GLY A 361 5.24 -14.55 9.49
N ARG A 362 4.81 -15.77 9.82
CA ARG A 362 3.60 -16.37 9.26
C ARG A 362 2.36 -15.54 9.59
N THR A 363 2.19 -15.18 10.85
CA THR A 363 1.02 -14.38 11.29
C THR A 363 0.96 -13.03 10.59
N LEU A 364 2.10 -12.34 10.46
CA LEU A 364 2.18 -11.04 9.79
C LEU A 364 1.88 -11.13 8.30
N ILE A 365 2.44 -12.11 7.58
CA ILE A 365 2.18 -12.32 6.15
C ILE A 365 0.70 -12.62 5.91
N GLU A 366 0.09 -13.52 6.67
CA GLU A 366 -1.33 -13.88 6.51
C GLU A 366 -2.26 -12.71 6.80
N ALA A 367 -2.02 -11.97 7.89
CA ALA A 367 -2.80 -10.81 8.25
C ALA A 367 -2.72 -9.73 7.14
N SER A 368 -1.50 -9.46 6.64
CA SER A 368 -1.27 -8.46 5.60
C SER A 368 -1.84 -8.88 4.24
N LEU A 369 -1.79 -10.15 3.88
CA LEU A 369 -2.45 -10.66 2.66
C LEU A 369 -3.96 -10.50 2.72
N CYS A 370 -4.57 -10.86 3.85
CA CYS A 370 -6.02 -10.77 4.01
C CYS A 370 -6.50 -9.31 4.00
N GLY A 371 -5.90 -8.46 4.83
CA GLY A 371 -6.28 -7.05 4.92
C GLY A 371 -5.87 -6.26 3.68
N GLY A 372 -4.69 -6.51 3.12
CA GLY A 372 -4.21 -5.85 1.91
C GLY A 372 -5.10 -6.14 0.70
N ALA A 373 -5.52 -7.39 0.51
CA ALA A 373 -6.45 -7.76 -0.57
C ALA A 373 -7.80 -7.06 -0.41
N GLN A 374 -8.36 -7.05 0.80
CA GLN A 374 -9.63 -6.37 1.07
C GLN A 374 -9.51 -4.87 0.81
N ALA A 375 -8.46 -4.20 1.32
CA ALA A 375 -8.23 -2.78 1.11
C ALA A 375 -7.99 -2.42 -0.36
N ALA A 376 -7.35 -3.31 -1.14
CA ALA A 376 -7.17 -3.15 -2.57
C ALA A 376 -8.41 -3.52 -3.40
N GLY A 377 -9.50 -4.01 -2.77
CA GLY A 377 -10.70 -4.46 -3.47
C GLY A 377 -10.50 -5.73 -4.30
N LEU A 378 -9.53 -6.57 -3.95
CA LEU A 378 -9.26 -7.84 -4.62
C LEU A 378 -10.10 -8.95 -3.99
N GLU A 379 -10.74 -9.78 -4.83
CA GLU A 379 -11.62 -10.86 -4.36
C GLU A 379 -10.83 -12.06 -3.81
N VAL A 380 -9.67 -12.32 -4.41
CA VAL A 380 -8.84 -13.49 -4.09
C VAL A 380 -7.39 -13.06 -3.91
N SER A 381 -6.76 -13.52 -2.84
CA SER A 381 -5.34 -13.29 -2.56
C SER A 381 -4.62 -14.58 -2.18
N GLY A 382 -3.30 -14.53 -2.24
CA GLY A 382 -2.45 -15.68 -1.94
C GLY A 382 -2.35 -16.67 -3.12
N ILE A 383 -1.61 -17.75 -2.92
CA ILE A 383 -1.38 -18.78 -3.95
C ILE A 383 -2.51 -19.81 -3.86
N ARG A 384 -3.53 -19.63 -4.70
CA ARG A 384 -4.70 -20.52 -4.81
C ARG A 384 -5.30 -20.47 -6.22
N VAL A 385 -6.04 -21.48 -6.60
CA VAL A 385 -6.75 -21.54 -7.89
C VAL A 385 -7.70 -20.34 -8.04
N GLY A 386 -7.67 -19.69 -9.19
CA GLY A 386 -8.44 -18.51 -9.52
C GLY A 386 -7.81 -17.19 -9.09
N ALA A 387 -6.77 -17.21 -8.24
CA ALA A 387 -6.02 -16.00 -7.90
C ALA A 387 -5.11 -15.57 -9.05
N ARG A 388 -4.79 -14.28 -9.08
CA ARG A 388 -3.70 -13.77 -9.92
C ARG A 388 -2.39 -14.46 -9.54
N ALA A 389 -1.57 -14.80 -10.51
CA ALA A 389 -0.24 -15.33 -10.26
C ALA A 389 0.74 -14.21 -9.88
N ASP A 390 0.57 -13.69 -8.65
CA ASP A 390 1.43 -12.69 -8.03
C ASP A 390 2.31 -13.41 -7.00
N LEU A 391 3.56 -13.69 -7.38
CA LEU A 391 4.47 -14.58 -6.66
C LEU A 391 5.79 -13.87 -6.35
N VAL A 392 6.34 -14.16 -5.18
CA VAL A 392 7.72 -13.81 -4.81
C VAL A 392 8.52 -15.10 -4.66
N VAL A 393 9.64 -15.18 -5.34
CA VAL A 393 10.63 -16.26 -5.17
C VAL A 393 11.75 -15.72 -4.29
N LEU A 394 11.94 -16.30 -3.13
CA LEU A 394 13.06 -15.96 -2.25
C LEU A 394 14.34 -16.64 -2.74
N ASP A 395 15.50 -16.04 -2.48
CA ASP A 395 16.78 -16.58 -2.91
C ASP A 395 17.16 -17.87 -2.17
N GLY A 396 16.88 -19.01 -2.80
CA GLY A 396 17.20 -20.33 -2.27
C GLY A 396 18.70 -20.60 -2.10
N ALA A 397 19.59 -19.81 -2.73
CA ALA A 397 21.02 -19.93 -2.56
C ALA A 397 21.53 -19.17 -1.31
N ASN A 398 20.74 -18.25 -0.76
CA ASN A 398 21.10 -17.55 0.47
C ASN A 398 21.15 -18.55 1.65
N PRO A 399 22.27 -18.63 2.42
CA PRO A 399 22.42 -19.63 3.50
C PRO A 399 21.32 -19.57 4.57
N PHE A 400 20.77 -18.39 4.87
CA PHE A 400 19.65 -18.26 5.78
C PHE A 400 18.38 -18.89 5.24
N ILE A 401 18.11 -18.75 3.94
CA ILE A 401 16.92 -19.34 3.31
C ILE A 401 17.15 -20.85 3.08
N ALA A 402 18.31 -21.24 2.55
CA ALA A 402 18.65 -22.65 2.23
C ALA A 402 18.57 -23.60 3.43
N THR A 403 18.80 -23.10 4.65
CA THR A 403 18.78 -23.88 5.89
C THR A 403 17.49 -23.71 6.70
N ALA A 404 16.54 -22.90 6.21
CA ALA A 404 15.25 -22.68 6.86
C ALA A 404 14.24 -23.78 6.49
N LYS A 405 13.30 -24.04 7.40
CA LYS A 405 12.18 -24.94 7.16
C LYS A 405 10.88 -24.22 7.44
N ASP A 406 9.93 -24.38 6.53
CA ASP A 406 8.57 -23.87 6.68
C ASP A 406 8.53 -22.39 7.10
N ASP A 407 7.84 -22.06 8.17
CA ASP A 407 7.67 -20.68 8.65
C ASP A 407 8.98 -19.99 9.07
N GLN A 408 10.07 -20.75 9.31
CA GLN A 408 11.39 -20.16 9.52
C GLN A 408 11.88 -19.36 8.30
N ILE A 409 11.40 -19.70 7.09
CA ILE A 409 11.70 -18.98 5.86
C ILE A 409 11.17 -17.55 5.97
N LEU A 410 9.92 -17.39 6.42
CA LEU A 410 9.26 -16.09 6.60
C LEU A 410 9.92 -15.30 7.73
N ASP A 411 10.20 -15.94 8.86
CA ASP A 411 10.89 -15.30 9.98
C ASP A 411 12.28 -14.78 9.58
N ARG A 412 13.03 -15.54 8.79
CA ARG A 412 14.37 -15.14 8.32
C ARG A 412 14.28 -14.06 7.25
N TRP A 413 13.31 -14.15 6.32
CA TRP A 413 13.06 -13.08 5.36
C TRP A 413 12.79 -11.75 6.08
N ILE A 414 11.84 -11.74 7.02
CA ILE A 414 11.42 -10.52 7.70
C ILE A 414 12.48 -10.00 8.68
N PHE A 415 13.00 -10.86 9.57
CA PHE A 415 13.78 -10.44 10.73
C PHE A 415 15.30 -10.53 10.56
N ALA A 416 15.80 -11.19 9.52
CA ALA A 416 17.22 -11.35 9.30
C ALA A 416 17.73 -10.73 7.99
N LEU A 417 16.96 -10.84 6.90
CA LEU A 417 17.43 -10.45 5.57
C LEU A 417 16.82 -9.12 5.08
N GLY A 418 15.53 -9.11 4.76
CA GLY A 418 14.91 -7.95 4.13
C GLY A 418 14.73 -8.12 2.61
N SER A 419 14.76 -7.02 1.86
CA SER A 419 14.54 -7.02 0.42
C SER A 419 15.60 -7.82 -0.36
N GLU A 420 16.80 -7.99 0.16
CA GLU A 420 17.86 -8.80 -0.46
C GLU A 420 17.51 -10.28 -0.60
N ALA A 421 16.54 -10.77 0.17
CA ALA A 421 16.04 -12.14 0.04
C ALA A 421 15.12 -12.31 -1.18
N VAL A 422 14.59 -11.23 -1.76
CA VAL A 422 13.69 -11.28 -2.92
C VAL A 422 14.50 -11.46 -4.20
N ARG A 423 14.42 -12.65 -4.80
CA ARG A 423 15.14 -12.98 -6.01
C ARG A 423 14.34 -12.66 -7.27
N ASP A 424 13.13 -13.24 -7.39
CA ASP A 424 12.28 -13.04 -8.56
C ASP A 424 10.88 -12.62 -8.10
N VAL A 425 10.21 -11.78 -8.90
CA VAL A 425 8.82 -11.39 -8.66
C VAL A 425 8.04 -11.56 -9.95
N MET A 426 6.94 -12.27 -9.83
CA MET A 426 5.95 -12.46 -10.89
C MET A 426 4.69 -11.69 -10.55
N VAL A 427 4.15 -10.97 -11.52
CA VAL A 427 2.85 -10.30 -11.43
C VAL A 427 2.00 -10.74 -12.61
N ARG A 428 0.83 -11.30 -12.32
CA ARG A 428 -0.09 -11.83 -13.36
C ARG A 428 0.61 -12.79 -14.34
N GLY A 429 1.46 -13.65 -13.83
CA GLY A 429 2.16 -14.63 -14.65
C GLY A 429 3.38 -14.08 -15.42
N ASP A 430 3.68 -12.77 -15.37
CA ASP A 430 4.87 -12.19 -15.98
C ASP A 430 5.95 -11.94 -14.93
N PHE A 431 7.16 -12.41 -15.18
CA PHE A 431 8.29 -12.04 -14.33
C PHE A 431 8.69 -10.59 -14.59
N VAL A 432 8.48 -9.73 -13.61
CA VAL A 432 8.83 -8.31 -13.65
C VAL A 432 10.19 -8.02 -12.99
N VAL A 433 10.58 -8.88 -12.03
CA VAL A 433 11.90 -8.89 -11.39
C VAL A 433 12.52 -10.27 -11.57
N ARG A 434 13.78 -10.31 -11.97
CA ARG A 434 14.61 -11.51 -12.09
C ARG A 434 15.98 -11.24 -11.47
N GLU A 435 16.43 -12.15 -10.61
CA GLU A 435 17.75 -12.06 -9.95
C GLU A 435 17.96 -10.70 -9.26
N GLY A 436 16.90 -10.19 -8.57
CA GLY A 436 16.90 -8.90 -7.88
C GLY A 436 16.87 -7.67 -8.78
N ARG A 437 16.77 -7.83 -10.11
CA ARG A 437 16.74 -6.72 -11.08
C ARG A 437 15.38 -6.61 -11.76
N HIS A 438 14.84 -5.40 -11.81
CA HIS A 438 13.64 -5.12 -12.58
C HIS A 438 13.93 -5.12 -14.08
N ARG A 439 12.99 -5.65 -14.90
CA ARG A 439 13.16 -5.81 -16.37
C ARG A 439 13.50 -4.51 -17.11
N ALA A 440 13.10 -3.34 -16.59
CA ALA A 440 13.36 -2.01 -17.16
C ALA A 440 14.21 -1.13 -16.22
N GLU A 441 15.05 -1.70 -15.36
CA GLU A 441 15.73 -0.99 -14.26
C GLU A 441 16.60 0.17 -14.75
N GLU A 442 17.31 0.01 -15.88
CA GLU A 442 18.23 1.04 -16.38
C GLU A 442 17.50 2.29 -16.87
N SER A 443 16.43 2.13 -17.67
CA SER A 443 15.63 3.25 -18.15
C SER A 443 14.92 3.95 -17.00
N ILE A 444 14.31 3.20 -16.09
CA ILE A 444 13.61 3.73 -14.90
C ILE A 444 14.58 4.56 -14.04
N ASN A 445 15.77 4.05 -13.76
CA ASN A 445 16.77 4.78 -12.97
C ASN A 445 17.26 6.06 -13.69
N SER A 446 17.42 6.02 -15.01
CA SER A 446 17.81 7.18 -15.79
C SER A 446 16.74 8.29 -15.77
N ASP A 447 15.46 7.92 -15.94
CA ASP A 447 14.34 8.85 -15.94
C ASP A 447 14.15 9.48 -14.55
N PHE A 448 14.20 8.67 -13.51
CA PHE A 448 14.14 9.13 -12.12
C PHE A 448 15.28 10.11 -11.78
N ALA A 449 16.52 9.78 -12.16
CA ALA A 449 17.67 10.65 -11.90
C ALA A 449 17.53 12.02 -12.60
N ARG A 450 16.95 12.05 -13.83
CA ARG A 450 16.65 13.31 -14.53
C ARG A 450 15.57 14.12 -13.82
N ALA A 451 14.49 13.45 -13.37
CA ALA A 451 13.40 14.07 -12.63
C ALA A 451 13.92 14.68 -11.32
N LEU A 452 14.64 13.92 -10.50
CA LEU A 452 15.22 14.41 -9.24
C LEU A 452 16.13 15.62 -9.44
N LYS A 453 17.00 15.56 -10.47
CA LYS A 453 17.89 16.68 -10.77
C LYS A 453 17.12 17.96 -11.10
N ARG A 454 15.97 17.87 -11.77
CA ARG A 454 15.11 19.02 -12.10
C ARG A 454 14.33 19.52 -10.88
N ILE A 455 13.77 18.61 -10.09
CA ILE A 455 12.95 18.92 -8.92
C ILE A 455 13.79 19.59 -7.79
N LEU A 456 15.06 19.20 -7.66
CA LEU A 456 15.93 19.65 -6.56
C LEU A 456 16.82 20.84 -6.93
N GLN A 457 16.71 21.40 -8.12
CA GLN A 457 17.38 22.65 -8.56
C GLN A 457 16.55 23.87 -8.16
#